data_60ea0b2a1ed606ae2974f2230dbf7985
#
_entry.id   60ea0b2a1ed606ae2974f2230dbf7985
#
_cell.length_a   1.000
_cell.length_b   1.000
_cell.length_c   1.000
_cell.angle_alpha   90.00
_cell.angle_beta   90.00
_cell.angle_gamma   90.00
#
_symmetry.space_group_name_H-M   'P 1'
#
loop_
_entity.id
_entity.type
_entity.pdbx_description
1 polymer ?
#
loop_
_entity_poly.entity_id
_entity_poly.type
_entity_poly.pdbx_seq_one_letter_code
_entity_poly.pdbx_strand_id
1 'polypeptide(L)'
;NSPLAAEGPATGLERELLQPFAEQLPDEIFQADWEPPRTEDYRALRENLIRAQRLLEEAGWQLEDGVRRKNGKALRFDILLASKGFERIMAPFVYNLEKLGIDASYRTVDLSIYQRRMNSFDFDMMVYSFGQSQSPGNELMNMFHSSSAERAGSRNLMGVSDPVVDA
;
A
#
# COMPACT_ATOMS: atom_id res chain seq x y z
N ASN A 1 3.17 -2.08 18.64
CA ASN A 1 2.07 -3.05 18.66
C ASN A 1 0.87 -2.39 19.32
N SER A 2 -0.29 -2.40 18.67
CA SER A 2 -1.55 -1.92 19.23
C SER A 2 -2.26 -3.09 19.93
N PRO A 3 -2.93 -2.86 21.07
CA PRO A 3 -3.81 -3.88 21.66
C PRO A 3 -5.02 -4.25 20.77
N LEU A 4 -5.21 -3.52 19.66
CA LEU A 4 -6.23 -3.78 18.66
C LEU A 4 -5.66 -4.47 17.40
N ALA A 5 -4.37 -4.83 17.40
CA ALA A 5 -3.79 -5.62 16.31
C ALA A 5 -4.40 -7.03 16.33
N ALA A 6 -4.66 -7.57 15.15
CA ALA A 6 -5.07 -8.97 15.04
C ALA A 6 -3.98 -9.88 15.62
N GLU A 7 -4.38 -10.84 16.45
CA GLU A 7 -3.53 -11.87 17.03
C GLU A 7 -4.03 -13.22 16.52
N GLY A 8 -3.50 -13.64 15.38
CA GLY A 8 -3.86 -14.91 14.79
C GLY A 8 -4.90 -14.85 13.67
N PRO A 9 -5.31 -16.02 13.16
CA PRO A 9 -6.32 -16.12 12.12
C PRO A 9 -7.69 -15.67 12.63
N ALA A 10 -8.59 -15.32 11.71
CA ALA A 10 -9.95 -14.92 12.02
C ALA A 10 -10.68 -15.97 12.86
N THR A 11 -11.24 -15.56 14.00
CA THR A 11 -11.95 -16.43 14.96
C THR A 11 -13.30 -15.82 15.39
N GLY A 12 -14.15 -16.63 16.02
CA GLY A 12 -15.45 -16.18 16.56
C GLY A 12 -16.29 -15.46 15.53
N LEU A 13 -16.83 -14.30 15.89
CA LEU A 13 -17.71 -13.50 15.05
C LEU A 13 -17.01 -13.02 13.76
N GLU A 14 -15.72 -12.67 13.84
CA GLU A 14 -14.95 -12.27 12.66
C GLU A 14 -14.95 -13.39 11.61
N ARG A 15 -14.68 -14.62 12.02
CA ARG A 15 -14.73 -15.78 11.15
C ARG A 15 -16.12 -16.03 10.57
N GLU A 16 -17.16 -15.89 11.39
CA GLU A 16 -18.55 -16.07 10.94
C GLU A 16 -18.93 -15.06 9.85
N LEU A 17 -18.51 -13.79 9.98
CA LEU A 17 -18.74 -12.73 9.01
C LEU A 17 -17.95 -12.94 7.71
N LEU A 18 -16.72 -13.43 7.79
CA LEU A 18 -15.85 -13.65 6.63
C LEU A 18 -16.11 -14.98 5.92
N GLN A 19 -16.69 -15.98 6.60
CA GLN A 19 -16.90 -17.31 6.04
C GLN A 19 -17.71 -17.36 4.74
N PRO A 20 -18.76 -16.54 4.52
CA PRO A 20 -19.46 -16.48 3.23
C PRO A 20 -18.60 -16.04 2.04
N PHE A 21 -17.49 -15.40 2.32
CA PHE A 21 -16.55 -14.86 1.32
C PHE A 21 -15.25 -15.67 1.22
N ALA A 22 -15.17 -16.83 1.87
CA ALA A 22 -13.93 -17.60 1.99
C ALA A 22 -13.26 -17.92 0.65
N GLU A 23 -14.04 -18.16 -0.42
CA GLU A 23 -13.51 -18.44 -1.76
C GLU A 23 -12.91 -17.18 -2.46
N GLN A 24 -13.21 -16.00 -1.94
CA GLN A 24 -12.75 -14.70 -2.46
C GLN A 24 -11.60 -14.12 -1.64
N LEU A 25 -11.34 -14.70 -0.48
CA LEU A 25 -10.33 -14.23 0.47
C LEU A 25 -9.08 -15.11 0.43
N PRO A 26 -7.89 -14.54 0.70
CA PRO A 26 -6.68 -15.34 0.89
C PRO A 26 -6.84 -16.34 2.03
N ASP A 27 -6.36 -17.56 1.83
CA ASP A 27 -6.41 -18.64 2.83
C ASP A 27 -5.74 -18.24 4.16
N GLU A 28 -4.74 -17.38 4.11
CA GLU A 28 -3.99 -16.88 5.25
C GLU A 28 -4.89 -16.21 6.30
N ILE A 29 -6.00 -15.58 5.90
CA ILE A 29 -6.96 -14.95 6.82
C ILE A 29 -7.55 -15.99 7.79
N PHE A 30 -7.70 -17.24 7.34
CA PHE A 30 -8.32 -18.33 8.14
C PHE A 30 -7.31 -19.28 8.74
N GLN A 31 -6.05 -19.24 8.33
CA GLN A 31 -5.06 -20.29 8.63
C GLN A 31 -3.78 -19.79 9.33
N ALA A 32 -3.43 -18.53 9.16
CA ALA A 32 -2.17 -18.00 9.66
C ALA A 32 -2.28 -16.58 10.22
N ASP A 33 -1.30 -16.23 11.06
CA ASP A 33 -1.09 -14.84 11.47
C ASP A 33 -0.52 -14.05 10.30
N TRP A 34 -1.13 -12.91 9.99
CA TRP A 34 -0.52 -11.99 9.06
C TRP A 34 0.51 -11.12 9.78
N GLU A 35 1.76 -11.22 9.36
CA GLU A 35 2.82 -10.34 9.83
C GLU A 35 3.39 -9.52 8.68
N PRO A 36 3.53 -8.19 8.84
CA PRO A 36 4.22 -7.38 7.85
C PRO A 36 5.68 -7.78 7.77
N PRO A 37 6.31 -7.69 6.59
CA PRO A 37 7.74 -7.92 6.46
C PRO A 37 8.54 -7.05 7.42
N ARG A 38 9.46 -7.65 8.17
CA ARG A 38 10.31 -6.95 9.14
C ARG A 38 11.73 -6.83 8.62
N THR A 39 12.39 -5.74 8.99
CA THR A 39 13.81 -5.51 8.72
C THR A 39 14.49 -5.15 10.03
N GLU A 40 15.09 -6.12 10.68
CA GLU A 40 15.72 -5.94 11.99
C GLU A 40 17.18 -5.49 11.87
N ASP A 41 17.86 -5.92 10.81
CA ASP A 41 19.25 -5.59 10.54
C ASP A 41 19.55 -5.50 9.03
N TYR A 42 20.80 -5.22 8.68
CA TYR A 42 21.24 -5.11 7.30
C TYR A 42 21.13 -6.44 6.52
N ARG A 43 21.28 -7.57 7.19
CA ARG A 43 21.12 -8.89 6.57
C ARG A 43 19.65 -9.14 6.20
N ALA A 44 18.72 -8.87 7.11
CA ALA A 44 17.30 -8.95 6.85
C ALA A 44 16.86 -8.02 5.70
N LEU A 45 17.42 -6.79 5.63
CA LEU A 45 17.19 -5.91 4.49
C LEU A 45 17.63 -6.54 3.17
N ARG A 46 18.81 -7.15 3.13
CA ARG A 46 19.31 -7.82 1.92
C ARG A 46 18.43 -8.98 1.50
N GLU A 47 18.00 -9.81 2.45
CA GLU A 47 17.11 -10.95 2.21
C GLU A 47 15.74 -10.46 1.67
N ASN A 48 15.18 -9.38 2.24
CA ASN A 48 13.96 -8.75 1.76
C ASN A 48 14.11 -8.19 0.34
N LEU A 49 15.23 -7.57 0.01
CA LEU A 49 15.48 -7.08 -1.35
C LEU A 49 15.60 -8.23 -2.37
N ILE A 50 16.25 -9.34 -2.00
CA ILE A 50 16.32 -10.54 -2.85
C ILE A 50 14.92 -11.12 -3.07
N ARG A 51 14.10 -11.19 -2.03
CA ARG A 51 12.70 -11.63 -2.14
C ARG A 51 11.88 -10.71 -3.06
N ALA A 52 12.02 -9.39 -2.89
CA ALA A 52 11.34 -8.41 -3.73
C ALA A 52 11.75 -8.55 -5.21
N GLN A 53 13.04 -8.79 -5.47
CA GLN A 53 13.53 -9.03 -6.82
C GLN A 53 12.85 -10.25 -7.48
N ARG A 54 12.74 -11.37 -6.76
CA ARG A 54 12.06 -12.56 -7.25
C ARG A 54 10.59 -12.30 -7.55
N LEU A 55 9.88 -11.64 -6.62
CA LEU A 55 8.47 -11.28 -6.80
C LEU A 55 8.25 -10.39 -8.04
N LEU A 56 9.16 -9.45 -8.31
CA LEU A 56 9.10 -8.63 -9.52
C LEU A 56 9.29 -9.49 -10.78
N GLU A 57 10.23 -10.44 -10.78
CA GLU A 57 10.49 -11.36 -11.89
C GLU A 57 9.30 -12.30 -12.13
N GLU A 58 8.74 -12.87 -11.07
CA GLU A 58 7.53 -13.71 -11.11
C GLU A 58 6.32 -12.94 -11.66
N ALA A 59 6.21 -11.65 -11.30
CA ALA A 59 5.19 -10.75 -11.83
C ALA A 59 5.46 -10.32 -13.29
N GLY A 60 6.56 -10.76 -13.91
CA GLY A 60 6.91 -10.48 -15.30
C GLY A 60 7.67 -9.17 -15.52
N TRP A 61 8.17 -8.52 -14.47
CA TRP A 61 9.04 -7.33 -14.58
C TRP A 61 10.49 -7.76 -14.76
N GLN A 62 11.01 -7.67 -15.96
CA GLN A 62 12.40 -8.02 -16.30
C GLN A 62 13.32 -6.82 -16.15
N LEU A 63 14.58 -7.07 -15.75
CA LEU A 63 15.59 -6.02 -15.66
C LEU A 63 16.24 -5.82 -17.03
N GLU A 64 16.04 -4.65 -17.62
CA GLU A 64 16.60 -4.24 -18.92
C GLU A 64 17.34 -2.91 -18.74
N ASP A 65 18.62 -2.89 -19.05
CA ASP A 65 19.48 -1.70 -18.90
C ASP A 65 19.38 -1.01 -17.53
N GLY A 66 19.26 -1.80 -16.46
CA GLY A 66 19.17 -1.29 -15.09
C GLY A 66 17.77 -0.84 -14.65
N VAL A 67 16.76 -0.94 -15.51
CA VAL A 67 15.36 -0.57 -15.21
C VAL A 67 14.43 -1.77 -15.40
N ARG A 68 13.52 -1.97 -14.48
CA ARG A 68 12.47 -3.00 -14.60
C ARG A 68 11.47 -2.61 -15.67
N ARG A 69 11.23 -3.53 -16.62
CA ARG A 69 10.27 -3.34 -17.71
C ARG A 69 9.32 -4.53 -17.83
N LYS A 70 8.10 -4.23 -18.24
CA LYS A 70 7.08 -5.23 -18.58
C LYS A 70 6.30 -4.71 -19.79
N ASN A 71 6.22 -5.50 -20.85
CA ASN A 71 5.56 -5.12 -22.11
C ASN A 71 6.09 -3.77 -22.67
N GLY A 72 7.39 -3.54 -22.61
CA GLY A 72 8.05 -2.32 -23.07
C GLY A 72 7.88 -1.09 -22.15
N LYS A 73 7.10 -1.17 -21.08
CA LYS A 73 6.89 -0.07 -20.12
C LYS A 73 7.83 -0.20 -18.94
N ALA A 74 8.52 0.89 -18.58
CA ALA A 74 9.34 0.96 -17.37
C ALA A 74 8.44 0.97 -16.12
N LEU A 75 8.89 0.31 -15.06
CA LEU A 75 8.31 0.45 -13.73
C LEU A 75 8.79 1.76 -13.12
N ARG A 76 7.96 2.78 -13.25
CA ARG A 76 8.25 4.16 -12.82
C ARG A 76 7.08 4.71 -12.04
N PHE A 77 7.36 5.46 -10.95
CA PHE A 77 6.35 6.22 -10.23
C PHE A 77 6.97 7.36 -9.41
N ASP A 78 6.13 8.35 -9.08
CA ASP A 78 6.50 9.53 -8.29
C ASP A 78 5.75 9.54 -6.94
N ILE A 79 6.48 9.82 -5.86
CA ILE A 79 5.92 9.90 -4.52
C ILE A 79 5.63 11.35 -4.17
N LEU A 80 4.36 11.68 -3.97
CA LEU A 80 3.91 13.02 -3.64
C LEU A 80 4.02 13.29 -2.14
N LEU A 81 4.73 14.35 -1.77
CA LEU A 81 4.95 14.76 -0.40
C LEU A 81 4.39 16.17 -0.14
N ALA A 82 3.77 16.37 1.04
CA ALA A 82 3.32 17.68 1.51
C ALA A 82 4.35 18.38 2.41
N SER A 83 5.40 17.69 2.86
CA SER A 83 6.39 18.22 3.79
C SER A 83 7.78 17.69 3.53
N LYS A 84 8.76 18.58 3.54
CA LYS A 84 10.19 18.23 3.45
C LYS A 84 10.65 17.30 4.59
N GLY A 85 9.95 17.29 5.72
CA GLY A 85 10.25 16.37 6.81
C GLY A 85 10.18 14.90 6.43
N PHE A 86 9.40 14.55 5.40
CA PHE A 86 9.31 13.17 4.90
C PHE A 86 10.42 12.80 3.92
N GLU A 87 11.16 13.75 3.35
CA GLU A 87 12.25 13.46 2.40
C GLU A 87 13.32 12.55 3.02
N ARG A 88 13.64 12.76 4.29
CA ARG A 88 14.61 11.91 5.03
C ARG A 88 14.17 10.45 5.17
N ILE A 89 12.86 10.18 5.09
CA ILE A 89 12.28 8.83 5.14
C ILE A 89 12.22 8.26 3.72
N MET A 90 11.85 9.08 2.74
CA MET A 90 11.69 8.66 1.35
C MET A 90 13.03 8.43 0.65
N ALA A 91 14.07 9.18 0.97
CA ALA A 91 15.37 9.01 0.33
C ALA A 91 15.95 7.59 0.45
N PRO A 92 16.06 6.96 1.64
CA PRO A 92 16.51 5.58 1.74
C PRO A 92 15.51 4.57 1.13
N PHE A 93 14.23 4.86 1.13
CA PHE A 93 13.23 4.02 0.49
C PHE A 93 13.41 4.01 -1.04
N VAL A 94 13.48 5.17 -1.67
CA VAL A 94 13.74 5.31 -3.11
C VAL A 94 15.08 4.67 -3.49
N TYR A 95 16.13 4.89 -2.71
CA TYR A 95 17.43 4.23 -2.93
C TYR A 95 17.34 2.69 -2.93
N ASN A 96 16.48 2.10 -2.09
CA ASN A 96 16.26 0.65 -2.12
C ASN A 96 15.42 0.21 -3.33
N LEU A 97 14.48 1.03 -3.80
CA LEU A 97 13.72 0.77 -5.03
C LEU A 97 14.64 0.82 -6.27
N GLU A 98 15.56 1.78 -6.33
CA GLU A 98 16.57 1.87 -7.40
C GLU A 98 17.44 0.61 -7.48
N LYS A 99 17.83 0.01 -6.34
CA LYS A 99 18.55 -1.28 -6.32
C LYS A 99 17.76 -2.42 -6.95
N LEU A 100 16.44 -2.34 -6.95
CA LEU A 100 15.55 -3.31 -7.59
C LEU A 100 15.32 -3.01 -9.07
N GLY A 101 15.86 -1.91 -9.58
CA GLY A 101 15.65 -1.43 -10.95
C GLY A 101 14.32 -0.68 -11.13
N ILE A 102 13.72 -0.19 -10.05
CA ILE A 102 12.51 0.62 -10.09
C ILE A 102 12.89 2.10 -10.19
N ASP A 103 12.38 2.78 -11.20
CA ASP A 103 12.61 4.23 -11.41
C ASP A 103 11.61 5.03 -10.56
N ALA A 104 11.90 5.13 -9.27
CA ALA A 104 11.09 5.85 -8.31
C ALA A 104 11.71 7.21 -7.98
N SER A 105 10.86 8.22 -7.83
CA SER A 105 11.24 9.56 -7.38
C SER A 105 10.30 10.07 -6.30
N TYR A 106 10.68 11.14 -5.62
CA TYR A 106 9.76 11.83 -4.72
C TYR A 106 9.81 13.34 -4.95
N ARG A 107 8.69 14.00 -4.70
CA ARG A 107 8.56 15.44 -4.87
C ARG A 107 7.71 16.06 -3.78
N THR A 108 8.28 17.05 -3.10
CA THR A 108 7.55 17.88 -2.15
C THR A 108 6.89 19.04 -2.88
N VAL A 109 5.59 19.23 -2.67
CA VAL A 109 4.79 20.32 -3.23
C VAL A 109 4.10 21.11 -2.12
N ASP A 110 3.59 22.31 -2.45
CA ASP A 110 2.78 23.10 -1.53
C ASP A 110 1.50 22.36 -1.14
N LEU A 111 1.01 22.61 0.08
CA LEU A 111 -0.16 21.95 0.65
C LEU A 111 -1.41 22.09 -0.24
N SER A 112 -1.59 23.24 -0.89
CA SER A 112 -2.70 23.49 -1.80
C SER A 112 -2.63 22.60 -3.06
N ILE A 113 -1.45 22.42 -3.62
CA ILE A 113 -1.19 21.52 -4.76
C ILE A 113 -1.39 20.07 -4.30
N TYR A 114 -0.83 19.71 -3.14
CA TYR A 114 -0.97 18.39 -2.56
C TYR A 114 -2.46 17.99 -2.39
N GLN A 115 -3.27 18.87 -1.77
CA GLN A 115 -4.70 18.61 -1.56
C GLN A 115 -5.48 18.52 -2.87
N ARG A 116 -5.17 19.39 -3.85
CA ARG A 116 -5.81 19.33 -5.16
C ARG A 116 -5.53 18.00 -5.87
N ARG A 117 -4.27 17.58 -5.92
CA ARG A 117 -3.86 16.31 -6.53
C ARG A 117 -4.45 15.11 -5.78
N MET A 118 -4.46 15.14 -4.46
CA MET A 118 -5.13 14.13 -3.65
C MET A 118 -6.62 14.01 -3.98
N ASN A 119 -7.34 15.14 -4.04
CA ASN A 119 -8.78 15.14 -4.30
C ASN A 119 -9.15 14.69 -5.71
N SER A 120 -8.23 14.83 -6.67
CA SER A 120 -8.41 14.35 -8.06
C SER A 120 -7.75 13.02 -8.35
N PHE A 121 -7.17 12.34 -7.33
CA PHE A 121 -6.40 11.10 -7.47
C PHE A 121 -5.22 11.21 -8.46
N ASP A 122 -4.67 12.42 -8.65
CA ASP A 122 -3.54 12.69 -9.53
C ASP A 122 -2.21 12.42 -8.81
N PHE A 123 -1.93 11.17 -8.51
CA PHE A 123 -0.69 10.68 -7.88
C PHE A 123 -0.50 9.19 -8.14
N ASP A 124 0.74 8.74 -8.17
CA ASP A 124 1.07 7.31 -8.18
C ASP A 124 1.17 6.78 -6.74
N MET A 125 1.88 7.50 -5.89
CA MET A 125 2.04 7.22 -4.47
C MET A 125 2.06 8.52 -3.68
N MET A 126 1.56 8.49 -2.44
CA MET A 126 1.58 9.65 -1.56
C MET A 126 1.73 9.26 -0.09
N VAL A 127 2.18 10.19 0.73
CA VAL A 127 2.20 10.03 2.19
C VAL A 127 0.96 10.68 2.78
N TYR A 128 0.10 9.89 3.38
CA TYR A 128 -1.13 10.38 4.00
C TYR A 128 -1.32 9.81 5.40
N SER A 129 -2.00 10.56 6.26
CA SER A 129 -2.40 10.11 7.59
C SER A 129 -3.92 10.07 7.68
N PHE A 130 -4.46 8.89 7.91
CA PHE A 130 -5.89 8.69 8.10
C PHE A 130 -6.25 9.03 9.55
N GLY A 131 -7.13 10.03 9.73
CA GLY A 131 -7.77 10.28 11.01
C GLY A 131 -8.91 9.30 11.20
N GLN A 132 -8.97 8.64 12.36
CA GLN A 132 -10.04 7.72 12.71
C GLN A 132 -10.47 7.94 14.15
N SER A 133 -11.77 7.87 14.39
CA SER A 133 -12.33 7.89 15.75
C SER A 133 -12.16 6.54 16.45
N GLN A 134 -12.31 6.50 17.75
CA GLN A 134 -12.29 5.25 18.51
C GLN A 134 -13.53 4.37 18.22
N SER A 135 -14.61 4.98 17.74
CA SER A 135 -15.81 4.26 17.28
C SER A 135 -15.86 4.35 15.76
N PRO A 136 -15.63 3.22 15.03
CA PRO A 136 -15.74 3.18 13.59
C PRO A 136 -17.12 3.64 13.11
N GLY A 137 -17.16 4.44 12.06
CA GLY A 137 -18.39 5.03 11.54
C GLY A 137 -18.33 5.30 10.04
N ASN A 138 -19.00 6.36 9.61
CA ASN A 138 -19.11 6.74 8.19
C ASN A 138 -17.76 7.00 7.51
N GLU A 139 -16.69 7.28 8.28
CA GLU A 139 -15.35 7.43 7.74
C GLU A 139 -14.85 6.15 7.03
N LEU A 140 -15.22 4.97 7.52
CA LEU A 140 -14.84 3.70 6.88
C LEU A 140 -15.43 3.58 5.48
N MET A 141 -16.68 3.94 5.29
CA MET A 141 -17.30 3.97 3.96
C MET A 141 -16.58 4.96 3.02
N ASN A 142 -16.17 6.12 3.54
CA ASN A 142 -15.44 7.11 2.73
C ASN A 142 -14.02 6.66 2.39
N MET A 143 -13.41 5.78 3.19
CA MET A 143 -12.04 5.30 3.01
C MET A 143 -11.95 4.00 2.21
N PHE A 144 -12.93 3.10 2.32
CA PHE A 144 -12.78 1.72 1.85
C PHE A 144 -13.91 1.22 0.95
N HIS A 145 -15.12 1.78 1.01
CA HIS A 145 -16.24 1.29 0.23
C HIS A 145 -16.09 1.63 -1.26
N SER A 146 -16.45 0.71 -2.14
CA SER A 146 -16.34 0.82 -3.60
C SER A 146 -16.99 2.10 -4.17
N SER A 147 -18.12 2.53 -3.63
CA SER A 147 -18.81 3.77 -4.08
C SER A 147 -17.97 5.04 -3.87
N SER A 148 -16.91 4.96 -3.09
CA SER A 148 -15.97 6.05 -2.84
C SER A 148 -14.71 5.99 -3.70
N ALA A 149 -14.44 4.87 -4.37
CA ALA A 149 -13.18 4.61 -5.09
C ALA A 149 -12.88 5.64 -6.20
N GLU A 150 -13.90 6.04 -6.95
CA GLU A 150 -13.76 7.00 -8.07
C GLU A 150 -14.36 8.39 -7.75
N ARG A 151 -14.86 8.59 -6.52
CA ARG A 151 -15.49 9.86 -6.15
C ARG A 151 -14.44 10.89 -5.76
N ALA A 152 -14.26 11.92 -6.56
CA ALA A 152 -13.34 13.03 -6.29
C ALA A 152 -13.53 13.60 -4.88
N GLY A 153 -12.44 13.80 -4.17
CA GLY A 153 -12.44 14.29 -2.78
C GLY A 153 -12.79 13.26 -1.72
N SER A 154 -13.06 12.00 -2.09
CA SER A 154 -13.18 10.91 -1.12
C SER A 154 -11.83 10.62 -0.44
N ARG A 155 -11.83 9.79 0.58
CA ARG A 155 -10.62 9.30 1.25
C ARG A 155 -10.25 7.88 0.86
N ASN A 156 -10.93 7.29 -0.12
CA ASN A 156 -10.53 6.02 -0.71
C ASN A 156 -9.34 6.22 -1.67
N LEU A 157 -8.23 6.67 -1.10
CA LEU A 157 -7.00 7.04 -1.83
C LEU A 157 -6.29 5.80 -2.43
N MET A 158 -6.64 4.62 -1.98
CA MET A 158 -6.09 3.35 -2.45
C MET A 158 -6.94 2.75 -3.59
N GLY A 159 -8.09 3.35 -3.91
CA GLY A 159 -9.00 2.83 -4.92
C GLY A 159 -9.59 1.47 -4.55
N VAL A 160 -9.83 1.23 -3.26
CA VAL A 160 -10.45 -0.04 -2.80
C VAL A 160 -11.82 -0.19 -3.44
N SER A 161 -12.01 -1.30 -4.13
CA SER A 161 -13.27 -1.68 -4.76
C SER A 161 -13.38 -3.20 -4.66
N ASP A 162 -13.89 -3.68 -3.53
CA ASP A 162 -13.93 -5.09 -3.19
C ASP A 162 -15.28 -5.41 -2.51
N PRO A 163 -16.04 -6.39 -3.02
CA PRO A 163 -17.37 -6.71 -2.50
C PRO A 163 -17.32 -7.29 -1.07
N VAL A 164 -16.19 -7.85 -0.64
CA VAL A 164 -16.03 -8.34 0.74
C VAL A 164 -15.84 -7.18 1.70
N VAL A 165 -15.13 -6.13 1.27
CA VAL A 165 -14.95 -4.90 2.06
C VAL A 165 -16.24 -4.09 2.13
N ASP A 166 -17.10 -4.19 1.12
CA ASP A 166 -18.38 -3.47 1.04
C ASP A 166 -19.50 -4.11 1.90
N ALA A 167 -19.36 -5.39 2.27
CA ALA A 167 -20.36 -6.17 2.99
C ALA A 167 -20.34 -5.94 4.50
#